data_4b65ee80c40adc27806e81ba1902f0bb
#
_entry.id   4b65ee80c40adc27806e81ba1902f0bb
#
_cell.length_a   1.000
_cell.length_b   1.000
_cell.length_c   1.000
_cell.angle_alpha   90.00
_cell.angle_beta   90.00
_cell.angle_gamma   90.00
#
_symmetry.space_group_name_H-M   'P 1'
#
loop_
_entity.id
_entity.type
_entity.pdbx_description
1 polymer ?
#
loop_
_entity_poly.entity_id
_entity_poly.type
_entity_poly.pdbx_seq_one_letter_code
_entity_poly.pdbx_strand_id
1 'polypeptide(L)'
;MYIITVIVAILVLVAFFEYLYALNPQRVPLHYAPGKLYVIHNYLIIYIFAAFLIGIAVILIINVLKDSIVQIKNIFYKRKQYIKTELDNSVNIAFEAYVKGQYDKGIDLIKKYLINYPNNIGAYLLLVKIYKHKGKMKEAENALNKALEIEKENVTALNEAGNLYKLNKDYDKAVFYFNKALEYSSDDLYAISQLKDIFIKKEEWKNAYRMSKLFLSQSKDKDINKKEGQVMLGLKYEFGKYLLESENDTVRSMKRFNQVLSQDKNFVPAYLSLGDALIKKGKINEAFELWEKAFLRTSNLAIAIKIEDVSIKTNHPENIIRFYQELIYDNPERWEYRLFLGKLYIRLEMIDDAIEILSLIPANIFKDNALNLLFAECYFKRGKYNDASVNFRKALKSSYPVKLPFVCSNCSHTSYNYSSICPSCNKWNTYNIKTAGTLYETAAKDDEKNISSILR
;
A
#
# COMPACT_ATOMS: atom_id res chain seq x y z
N MET A 1 44.41 2.96 -25.42
CA MET A 1 45.17 3.69 -26.44
C MET A 1 44.38 4.84 -27.08
N TYR A 2 43.14 4.65 -27.53
CA TYR A 2 42.30 5.70 -28.16
C TYR A 2 42.03 6.92 -27.27
N ILE A 3 41.77 6.75 -25.97
CA ILE A 3 41.48 7.87 -25.04
C ILE A 3 42.72 8.79 -24.89
N ILE A 4 43.90 8.21 -24.81
CA ILE A 4 45.14 8.98 -24.68
C ILE A 4 45.40 9.77 -25.95
N THR A 5 45.19 9.21 -27.13
CA THR A 5 45.35 9.92 -28.42
C THR A 5 44.36 11.07 -28.58
N VAL A 6 43.13 10.93 -28.09
CA VAL A 6 42.12 12.01 -28.15
C VAL A 6 42.47 13.13 -27.16
N ILE A 7 42.91 12.81 -25.95
CA ILE A 7 43.37 13.82 -24.95
C ILE A 7 44.58 14.57 -25.47
N VAL A 8 45.57 13.88 -26.07
CA VAL A 8 46.74 14.50 -26.66
C VAL A 8 46.35 15.41 -27.85
N ALA A 9 45.41 14.97 -28.69
CA ALA A 9 44.90 15.77 -29.80
C ALA A 9 44.21 17.06 -29.31
N ILE A 10 43.45 17.01 -28.22
CA ILE A 10 42.79 18.19 -27.61
C ILE A 10 43.86 19.15 -27.03
N LEU A 11 44.86 18.63 -26.30
CA LEU A 11 45.91 19.43 -25.74
C LEU A 11 46.76 20.14 -26.81
N VAL A 12 47.06 19.44 -27.91
CA VAL A 12 47.75 20.03 -29.08
C VAL A 12 46.85 21.10 -29.75
N LEU A 13 45.57 20.91 -29.83
CA LEU A 13 44.63 21.88 -30.39
C LEU A 13 44.54 23.16 -29.52
N VAL A 14 44.46 22.99 -28.21
CA VAL A 14 44.49 24.12 -27.25
C VAL A 14 45.79 24.87 -27.31
N ALA A 15 46.93 24.18 -27.28
CA ALA A 15 48.29 24.80 -27.38
C ALA A 15 48.47 25.52 -28.74
N PHE A 16 47.96 24.96 -29.82
CA PHE A 16 47.94 25.60 -31.14
C PHE A 16 47.09 26.89 -31.15
N PHE A 17 45.99 26.90 -30.45
CA PHE A 17 45.12 28.07 -30.30
C PHE A 17 45.80 29.17 -29.45
N GLU A 18 46.42 28.81 -28.33
CA GLU A 18 47.18 29.75 -27.51
C GLU A 18 48.35 30.34 -28.30
N TYR A 19 49.03 29.52 -29.12
CA TYR A 19 50.08 29.97 -30.00
C TYR A 19 49.59 30.97 -31.09
N LEU A 20 48.45 30.67 -31.71
CA LEU A 20 47.82 31.59 -32.68
C LEU A 20 47.35 32.91 -32.02
N TYR A 21 46.86 32.82 -30.78
CA TYR A 21 46.50 34.00 -29.99
C TYR A 21 47.72 34.84 -29.63
N ALA A 22 48.85 34.22 -29.26
CA ALA A 22 50.10 34.91 -28.96
C ALA A 22 50.72 35.56 -30.20
N LEU A 23 50.56 34.99 -31.39
CA LEU A 23 51.04 35.56 -32.65
C LEU A 23 50.18 36.73 -33.16
N ASN A 24 48.92 36.86 -32.70
CA ASN A 24 48.01 37.93 -33.08
C ASN A 24 47.38 38.61 -31.86
N PRO A 25 48.16 39.37 -31.06
CA PRO A 25 47.64 39.96 -29.81
C PRO A 25 46.77 41.20 -30.02
N GLN A 26 46.58 41.65 -31.28
CA GLN A 26 45.72 42.80 -31.53
C GLN A 26 44.26 42.45 -31.31
N ARG A 27 43.66 43.04 -30.28
CA ARG A 27 42.19 43.09 -30.11
C ARG A 27 41.61 43.75 -31.33
N VAL A 28 40.94 42.99 -32.18
CA VAL A 28 40.18 43.53 -33.29
C VAL A 28 38.95 44.23 -32.71
N PRO A 29 38.89 45.59 -32.72
CA PRO A 29 37.69 46.27 -32.29
C PRO A 29 36.56 45.90 -33.29
N LEU A 30 35.43 45.53 -32.78
CA LEU A 30 34.21 45.28 -33.60
C LEU A 30 33.69 46.62 -34.14
N HIS A 31 34.43 47.21 -35.10
CA HIS A 31 33.97 48.39 -35.84
C HIS A 31 33.35 47.92 -37.18
N TYR A 32 32.07 48.13 -37.33
CA TYR A 32 31.34 47.96 -38.57
C TYR A 32 31.83 49.02 -39.58
N ALA A 33 32.90 48.76 -40.30
CA ALA A 33 33.37 49.58 -41.40
C ALA A 33 33.52 48.73 -42.67
N PRO A 34 32.99 49.16 -43.83
CA PRO A 34 32.88 48.35 -45.02
C PRO A 34 34.20 47.93 -45.71
N GLY A 35 35.33 48.22 -45.20
CA GLY A 35 36.64 47.77 -45.75
C GLY A 35 37.40 46.78 -44.90
N LYS A 36 36.99 46.55 -43.68
CA LYS A 36 37.68 45.64 -42.73
C LYS A 36 36.93 44.35 -42.45
N LEU A 37 35.81 44.14 -43.11
CA LEU A 37 34.99 42.93 -42.96
C LEU A 37 35.78 41.64 -43.27
N TYR A 38 36.72 41.71 -44.20
CA TYR A 38 37.44 40.50 -44.64
C TYR A 38 38.41 39.97 -43.54
N VAL A 39 39.05 40.83 -42.79
CA VAL A 39 39.94 40.40 -41.68
C VAL A 39 39.15 39.87 -40.48
N ILE A 40 38.02 40.49 -40.18
CA ILE A 40 37.11 40.03 -39.14
C ILE A 40 36.46 38.69 -39.52
N HIS A 41 36.10 38.50 -40.76
CA HIS A 41 35.58 37.24 -41.26
C HIS A 41 36.55 36.06 -41.11
N ASN A 42 37.83 36.26 -41.39
CA ASN A 42 38.81 35.19 -41.24
C ASN A 42 38.98 34.78 -39.76
N TYR A 43 39.07 35.71 -38.83
CA TYR A 43 39.19 35.38 -37.42
C TYR A 43 37.92 34.79 -36.83
N LEU A 44 36.77 35.33 -37.15
CA LEU A 44 35.47 34.77 -36.71
C LEU A 44 35.24 33.35 -37.21
N ILE A 45 35.59 33.09 -38.46
CA ILE A 45 35.52 31.77 -39.07
C ILE A 45 36.46 30.79 -38.37
N ILE A 46 37.67 31.19 -38.01
CA ILE A 46 38.63 30.33 -37.27
C ILE A 46 38.06 29.96 -35.88
N TYR A 47 37.48 30.94 -35.14
CA TYR A 47 36.85 30.66 -33.84
C TYR A 47 35.63 29.80 -33.94
N ILE A 48 34.76 30.04 -34.93
CA ILE A 48 33.57 29.21 -35.19
C ILE A 48 33.99 27.79 -35.58
N PHE A 49 35.00 27.66 -36.45
CA PHE A 49 35.49 26.35 -36.88
C PHE A 49 36.16 25.59 -35.73
N ALA A 50 36.89 26.29 -34.86
CA ALA A 50 37.48 25.70 -33.67
C ALA A 50 36.43 25.31 -32.65
N ALA A 51 35.42 26.15 -32.40
CA ALA A 51 34.30 25.80 -31.52
C ALA A 51 33.53 24.60 -32.04
N PHE A 52 33.35 24.52 -33.37
CA PHE A 52 32.73 23.36 -34.03
C PHE A 52 33.58 22.09 -33.87
N LEU A 53 34.90 22.17 -34.07
CA LEU A 53 35.81 21.04 -33.85
C LEU A 53 35.91 20.62 -32.39
N ILE A 54 35.89 21.57 -31.45
CA ILE A 54 35.82 21.27 -30.01
C ILE A 54 34.46 20.59 -29.70
N GLY A 55 33.39 21.08 -30.24
CA GLY A 55 32.06 20.46 -30.11
C GLY A 55 32.03 19.00 -30.60
N ILE A 56 32.59 18.74 -31.77
CA ILE A 56 32.75 17.39 -32.33
C ILE A 56 33.65 16.54 -31.40
N ALA A 57 34.79 17.08 -30.94
CA ALA A 57 35.69 16.36 -30.04
C ALA A 57 35.03 16.01 -28.71
N VAL A 58 34.26 16.93 -28.13
CA VAL A 58 33.47 16.68 -26.91
C VAL A 58 32.44 15.57 -27.13
N ILE A 59 31.71 15.61 -28.25
CA ILE A 59 30.75 14.56 -28.59
C ILE A 59 31.43 13.21 -28.78
N LEU A 60 32.59 13.18 -29.45
CA LEU A 60 33.37 11.96 -29.64
C LEU A 60 33.88 11.41 -28.28
N ILE A 61 34.36 12.28 -27.39
CA ILE A 61 34.81 11.90 -26.05
C ILE A 61 33.62 11.32 -25.24
N ILE A 62 32.47 11.99 -25.27
CA ILE A 62 31.26 11.50 -24.58
C ILE A 62 30.86 10.13 -25.12
N ASN A 63 30.93 9.93 -26.43
CA ASN A 63 30.63 8.64 -27.04
C ASN A 63 31.63 7.56 -26.63
N VAL A 64 32.93 7.84 -26.69
CA VAL A 64 34.00 6.93 -26.26
C VAL A 64 33.89 6.59 -24.76
N LEU A 65 33.58 7.58 -23.93
CA LEU A 65 33.34 7.33 -22.50
C LEU A 65 32.11 6.46 -22.27
N LYS A 66 31.03 6.75 -22.99
CA LYS A 66 29.80 5.95 -22.94
C LYS A 66 30.05 4.50 -23.39
N ASP A 67 30.76 4.31 -24.50
CA ASP A 67 31.12 2.98 -25.01
C ASP A 67 32.08 2.26 -24.07
N SER A 68 33.04 2.98 -23.47
CA SER A 68 33.97 2.42 -22.48
C SER A 68 33.24 1.96 -21.20
N ILE A 69 32.27 2.75 -20.72
CA ILE A 69 31.44 2.38 -19.57
C ILE A 69 30.60 1.14 -19.90
N VAL A 70 30.03 1.08 -21.12
CA VAL A 70 29.27 -0.08 -21.58
C VAL A 70 30.18 -1.33 -21.71
N GLN A 71 31.40 -1.17 -22.25
CA GLN A 71 32.36 -2.26 -22.37
C GLN A 71 32.83 -2.77 -21.01
N ILE A 72 33.13 -1.86 -20.07
CA ILE A 72 33.48 -2.22 -18.69
C ILE A 72 32.33 -2.99 -18.03
N LYS A 73 31.10 -2.48 -18.18
CA LYS A 73 29.87 -3.14 -17.67
C LYS A 73 29.70 -4.52 -18.30
N ASN A 74 29.96 -4.65 -19.61
CA ASN A 74 29.88 -5.93 -20.32
C ASN A 74 31.01 -6.90 -19.91
N ILE A 75 32.22 -6.41 -19.65
CA ILE A 75 33.35 -7.24 -19.15
C ILE A 75 33.02 -7.75 -17.74
N PHE A 76 32.53 -6.88 -16.85
CA PHE A 76 32.05 -7.27 -15.52
C PHE A 76 30.89 -8.26 -15.61
N TYR A 77 29.96 -8.02 -16.52
CA TYR A 77 28.82 -8.94 -16.75
C TYR A 77 29.28 -10.27 -17.32
N LYS A 78 30.18 -10.30 -18.32
CA LYS A 78 30.76 -11.53 -18.88
C LYS A 78 31.63 -12.27 -17.84
N ARG A 79 32.41 -11.56 -17.04
CA ARG A 79 33.21 -12.16 -15.96
C ARG A 79 32.30 -12.76 -14.88
N LYS A 80 31.22 -12.07 -14.54
CA LYS A 80 30.19 -12.60 -13.63
C LYS A 80 29.41 -13.78 -14.23
N GLN A 81 29.15 -13.76 -15.53
CA GLN A 81 28.57 -14.91 -16.25
C GLN A 81 29.58 -16.07 -16.37
N TYR A 82 30.83 -15.79 -16.65
CA TYR A 82 31.89 -16.83 -16.76
C TYR A 82 32.09 -17.54 -15.42
N ILE A 83 32.19 -16.78 -14.34
CA ILE A 83 32.21 -17.36 -12.97
C ILE A 83 30.92 -18.11 -12.65
N LYS A 84 29.78 -17.67 -13.19
CA LYS A 84 28.50 -18.32 -12.99
C LYS A 84 28.33 -19.61 -13.83
N THR A 85 28.97 -19.68 -15.00
CA THR A 85 28.94 -20.87 -15.88
C THR A 85 29.96 -21.93 -15.46
N GLU A 86 31.07 -21.56 -14.87
CA GLU A 86 32.01 -22.49 -14.23
C GLU A 86 31.51 -23.06 -12.89
N LEU A 87 30.56 -22.34 -12.24
CA LEU A 87 29.81 -22.82 -11.08
C LEU A 87 28.82 -23.91 -11.50
N ASP A 88 29.34 -24.88 -12.14
CA ASP A 88 28.90 -26.25 -12.38
C ASP A 88 27.43 -26.48 -12.75
N ASN A 89 27.28 -27.20 -13.84
CA ASN A 89 26.10 -27.96 -14.20
C ASN A 89 25.43 -28.64 -12.98
N SER A 90 26.21 -29.03 -11.96
CA SER A 90 25.71 -29.70 -10.75
C SER A 90 24.76 -28.83 -9.90
N VAL A 91 25.09 -27.56 -9.66
CA VAL A 91 24.19 -26.66 -8.91
C VAL A 91 22.95 -26.31 -9.73
N ASN A 92 23.12 -26.16 -11.06
CA ASN A 92 21.99 -25.91 -11.96
C ASN A 92 21.06 -27.14 -12.04
N ILE A 93 21.61 -28.35 -12.12
CA ILE A 93 20.81 -29.59 -12.09
C ILE A 93 20.10 -29.75 -10.74
N ALA A 94 20.75 -29.36 -9.63
CA ALA A 94 20.12 -29.37 -8.32
C ALA A 94 19.01 -28.32 -8.21
N PHE A 95 19.19 -27.16 -8.83
CA PHE A 95 18.14 -26.14 -8.91
C PHE A 95 16.95 -26.60 -9.76
N GLU A 96 17.21 -27.27 -10.91
CA GLU A 96 16.13 -27.88 -11.70
C GLU A 96 15.38 -28.95 -10.90
N ALA A 97 16.10 -29.78 -10.14
CA ALA A 97 15.50 -30.81 -9.28
C ALA A 97 14.61 -30.15 -8.22
N TYR A 98 15.06 -29.02 -7.63
CA TYR A 98 14.27 -28.21 -6.70
C TYR A 98 12.97 -27.70 -7.36
N VAL A 99 13.06 -27.11 -8.56
CA VAL A 99 11.90 -26.59 -9.29
C VAL A 99 10.90 -27.70 -9.65
N LYS A 100 11.41 -28.91 -9.96
CA LYS A 100 10.60 -30.11 -10.26
C LYS A 100 10.05 -30.79 -8.99
N GLY A 101 10.27 -30.23 -7.78
CA GLY A 101 9.84 -30.80 -6.52
C GLY A 101 10.63 -32.05 -6.07
N GLN A 102 11.72 -32.39 -6.77
CA GLN A 102 12.60 -33.49 -6.44
C GLN A 102 13.63 -33.11 -5.37
N TYR A 103 13.14 -32.75 -4.21
CA TYR A 103 13.94 -32.11 -3.13
C TYR A 103 15.10 -32.99 -2.66
N ASP A 104 14.87 -34.30 -2.49
CA ASP A 104 15.93 -35.23 -2.01
C ASP A 104 17.06 -35.32 -3.02
N LYS A 105 16.73 -35.46 -4.31
CA LYS A 105 17.73 -35.44 -5.38
C LYS A 105 18.53 -34.13 -5.40
N GLY A 106 17.85 -32.98 -5.22
CA GLY A 106 18.51 -31.68 -5.12
C GLY A 106 19.48 -31.62 -3.96
N ILE A 107 19.08 -32.09 -2.77
CA ILE A 107 19.93 -32.14 -1.58
C ILE A 107 21.19 -33.02 -1.84
N ASP A 108 21.02 -34.21 -2.39
CA ASP A 108 22.12 -35.13 -2.63
C ASP A 108 23.13 -34.58 -3.63
N LEU A 109 22.65 -33.96 -4.71
CA LEU A 109 23.51 -33.31 -5.70
C LEU A 109 24.32 -32.17 -5.07
N ILE A 110 23.67 -31.28 -4.27
CA ILE A 110 24.36 -30.17 -3.65
C ILE A 110 25.35 -30.65 -2.58
N LYS A 111 25.00 -31.68 -1.79
CA LYS A 111 25.93 -32.24 -0.80
C LYS A 111 27.17 -32.82 -1.45
N LYS A 112 27.01 -33.57 -2.57
CA LYS A 112 28.17 -34.10 -3.37
C LYS A 112 29.00 -32.94 -3.92
N TYR A 113 28.36 -31.90 -4.43
CA TYR A 113 29.05 -30.72 -4.93
C TYR A 113 29.89 -30.03 -3.84
N LEU A 114 29.29 -29.84 -2.63
CA LEU A 114 29.96 -29.18 -1.50
C LEU A 114 31.14 -29.94 -0.93
N ILE A 115 31.26 -31.25 -1.19
CA ILE A 115 32.48 -32.05 -0.86
C ILE A 115 33.69 -31.50 -1.64
N ASN A 116 33.49 -31.13 -2.90
CA ASN A 116 34.56 -30.62 -3.75
C ASN A 116 34.73 -29.11 -3.64
N TYR A 117 33.64 -28.40 -3.31
CA TYR A 117 33.58 -26.95 -3.25
C TYR A 117 32.98 -26.47 -1.94
N PRO A 118 33.63 -26.68 -0.77
CA PRO A 118 33.04 -26.45 0.54
C PRO A 118 32.71 -24.99 0.83
N ASN A 119 33.29 -24.04 0.07
CA ASN A 119 33.10 -22.61 0.29
C ASN A 119 32.09 -21.97 -0.68
N ASN A 120 31.22 -22.76 -1.33
CA ASN A 120 30.23 -22.22 -2.25
C ASN A 120 28.96 -21.78 -1.51
N ILE A 121 28.83 -20.49 -1.26
CA ILE A 121 27.68 -19.88 -0.58
C ILE A 121 26.38 -20.14 -1.34
N GLY A 122 26.39 -20.04 -2.69
CA GLY A 122 25.19 -20.25 -3.50
C GLY A 122 24.59 -21.65 -3.33
N ALA A 123 25.47 -22.66 -3.20
CA ALA A 123 25.05 -24.05 -2.94
C ALA A 123 24.41 -24.19 -1.55
N TYR A 124 24.97 -23.59 -0.52
CA TYR A 124 24.34 -23.56 0.81
C TYR A 124 23.00 -22.83 0.80
N LEU A 125 22.89 -21.70 0.11
CA LEU A 125 21.63 -20.96 0.00
C LEU A 125 20.56 -21.75 -0.74
N LEU A 126 20.95 -22.56 -1.74
CA LEU A 126 20.01 -23.47 -2.39
C LEU A 126 19.57 -24.59 -1.44
N LEU A 127 20.46 -25.14 -0.62
CA LEU A 127 20.08 -26.09 0.45
C LEU A 127 19.09 -25.45 1.43
N VAL A 128 19.31 -24.22 1.84
CA VAL A 128 18.38 -23.48 2.71
C VAL A 128 16.99 -23.45 2.08
N LYS A 129 16.89 -23.07 0.80
CA LYS A 129 15.61 -23.04 0.08
C LYS A 129 14.93 -24.40 0.05
N ILE A 130 15.68 -25.45 -0.29
CA ILE A 130 15.14 -26.82 -0.36
C ILE A 130 14.66 -27.29 1.02
N TYR A 131 15.47 -27.11 2.06
CA TYR A 131 15.10 -27.50 3.43
C TYR A 131 13.89 -26.74 3.95
N LYS A 132 13.78 -25.44 3.66
CA LYS A 132 12.59 -24.63 3.98
C LYS A 132 11.32 -25.24 3.36
N HIS A 133 11.36 -25.62 2.07
CA HIS A 133 10.21 -26.25 1.40
C HIS A 133 9.86 -27.63 1.95
N LYS A 134 10.86 -28.37 2.47
CA LYS A 134 10.63 -29.64 3.17
C LYS A 134 10.20 -29.49 4.63
N GLY A 135 10.10 -28.27 5.16
CA GLY A 135 9.81 -28.03 6.57
C GLY A 135 10.95 -28.41 7.52
N LYS A 136 12.16 -28.70 6.99
CA LYS A 136 13.34 -29.08 7.78
C LYS A 136 14.10 -27.85 8.24
N MET A 137 13.52 -27.14 9.23
CA MET A 137 14.02 -25.83 9.66
C MET A 137 15.41 -25.87 10.30
N LYS A 138 15.73 -26.90 11.09
CA LYS A 138 17.05 -27.08 11.69
C LYS A 138 18.16 -27.28 10.66
N GLU A 139 17.90 -28.10 9.64
CA GLU A 139 18.83 -28.32 8.54
C GLU A 139 19.01 -27.06 7.67
N ALA A 140 17.94 -26.29 7.49
CA ALA A 140 18.03 -25.00 6.81
C ALA A 140 18.91 -24.01 7.60
N GLU A 141 18.75 -23.95 8.92
CA GLU A 141 19.57 -23.11 9.81
C GLU A 141 21.04 -23.53 9.78
N ASN A 142 21.34 -24.85 9.84
CA ASN A 142 22.71 -25.36 9.73
C ASN A 142 23.37 -24.99 8.40
N ALA A 143 22.65 -25.15 7.27
CA ALA A 143 23.15 -24.76 5.97
C ALA A 143 23.41 -23.26 5.86
N LEU A 144 22.53 -22.45 6.45
CA LEU A 144 22.64 -21.01 6.50
C LEU A 144 23.84 -20.55 7.33
N ASN A 145 24.06 -21.16 8.50
CA ASN A 145 25.21 -20.88 9.35
C ASN A 145 26.52 -21.17 8.61
N LYS A 146 26.58 -22.26 7.82
CA LYS A 146 27.74 -22.55 6.97
C LYS A 146 27.96 -21.45 5.93
N ALA A 147 26.89 -20.95 5.29
CA ALA A 147 27.01 -19.85 4.34
C ALA A 147 27.57 -18.58 5.02
N LEU A 148 27.10 -18.26 6.22
CA LEU A 148 27.52 -17.09 7.00
C LEU A 148 28.92 -17.26 7.66
N GLU A 149 29.36 -18.49 7.93
CA GLU A 149 30.75 -18.77 8.33
C GLU A 149 31.75 -18.44 7.22
N ILE A 150 31.38 -18.72 5.96
CA ILE A 150 32.20 -18.44 4.78
C ILE A 150 32.29 -16.91 4.54
N GLU A 151 31.13 -16.24 4.57
CA GLU A 151 31.06 -14.81 4.33
C GLU A 151 29.98 -14.20 5.22
N LYS A 152 30.43 -13.61 6.33
CA LYS A 152 29.55 -13.01 7.35
C LYS A 152 28.77 -11.79 6.84
N GLU A 153 29.27 -11.17 5.79
CA GLU A 153 28.74 -9.92 5.19
C GLU A 153 27.84 -10.18 3.99
N ASN A 154 27.62 -11.45 3.66
CA ASN A 154 26.81 -11.79 2.49
C ASN A 154 25.34 -11.41 2.71
N VAL A 155 24.93 -10.31 2.08
CA VAL A 155 23.58 -9.72 2.20
C VAL A 155 22.49 -10.74 1.84
N THR A 156 22.71 -11.58 0.83
CA THR A 156 21.73 -12.59 0.44
C THR A 156 21.56 -13.65 1.52
N ALA A 157 22.66 -14.11 2.15
CA ALA A 157 22.61 -15.06 3.26
C ALA A 157 21.93 -14.45 4.49
N LEU A 158 22.24 -13.19 4.80
CA LEU A 158 21.58 -12.46 5.90
C LEU A 158 20.08 -12.29 5.66
N ASN A 159 19.67 -11.99 4.44
CA ASN A 159 18.26 -11.91 4.07
C ASN A 159 17.54 -13.26 4.18
N GLU A 160 18.20 -14.35 3.76
CA GLU A 160 17.65 -15.71 3.92
C GLU A 160 17.56 -16.10 5.41
N ALA A 161 18.50 -15.65 6.25
CA ALA A 161 18.41 -15.81 7.70
C ALA A 161 17.20 -15.09 8.27
N GLY A 162 17.03 -13.83 7.92
CA GLY A 162 15.85 -13.04 8.31
C GLY A 162 14.55 -13.73 7.90
N ASN A 163 14.50 -14.27 6.68
CA ASN A 163 13.33 -15.01 6.18
C ASN A 163 13.06 -16.31 6.95
N LEU A 164 14.11 -17.07 7.27
CA LEU A 164 13.99 -18.32 8.01
C LEU A 164 13.38 -18.06 9.39
N TYR A 165 13.89 -17.08 10.13
CA TYR A 165 13.38 -16.73 11.44
C TYR A 165 11.98 -16.07 11.36
N LYS A 166 11.68 -15.28 10.32
CA LYS A 166 10.33 -14.75 10.08
C LYS A 166 9.31 -15.88 9.89
N LEU A 167 9.65 -16.94 9.15
CA LEU A 167 8.80 -18.12 8.97
C LEU A 167 8.56 -18.86 10.30
N ASN A 168 9.58 -18.94 11.15
CA ASN A 168 9.48 -19.51 12.48
C ASN A 168 8.79 -18.60 13.51
N LYS A 169 8.31 -17.42 13.06
CA LYS A 169 7.70 -16.37 13.92
C LYS A 169 8.66 -15.82 14.99
N ASP A 170 9.97 -16.08 14.89
CA ASP A 170 11.00 -15.44 15.71
C ASP A 170 11.35 -14.08 15.10
N TYR A 171 10.44 -13.13 15.33
CA TYR A 171 10.57 -11.80 14.70
C TYR A 171 11.79 -11.02 15.20
N ASP A 172 12.26 -11.27 16.42
CA ASP A 172 13.40 -10.54 16.97
C ASP A 172 14.70 -10.95 16.28
N LYS A 173 14.91 -12.25 16.06
CA LYS A 173 16.03 -12.72 15.25
C LYS A 173 15.90 -12.32 13.80
N ALA A 174 14.68 -12.35 13.24
CA ALA A 174 14.46 -11.87 11.87
C ALA A 174 14.86 -10.40 11.71
N VAL A 175 14.45 -9.52 12.64
CA VAL A 175 14.84 -8.10 12.68
C VAL A 175 16.35 -7.95 12.81
N PHE A 176 17.01 -8.76 13.67
CA PHE A 176 18.46 -8.73 13.80
C PHE A 176 19.17 -8.99 12.46
N TYR A 177 18.79 -10.06 11.75
CA TYR A 177 19.44 -10.42 10.49
C TYR A 177 19.14 -9.44 9.36
N PHE A 178 17.93 -8.94 9.24
CA PHE A 178 17.61 -7.91 8.23
C PHE A 178 18.32 -6.58 8.52
N ASN A 179 18.44 -6.16 9.79
CA ASN A 179 19.23 -4.99 10.15
C ASN A 179 20.70 -5.19 9.79
N LYS A 180 21.24 -6.39 10.05
CA LYS A 180 22.61 -6.73 9.69
C LYS A 180 22.81 -6.70 8.17
N ALA A 181 21.82 -7.13 7.38
CA ALA A 181 21.86 -6.96 5.93
C ALA A 181 21.93 -5.48 5.51
N LEU A 182 21.19 -4.61 6.21
CA LEU A 182 21.21 -3.17 5.96
C LEU A 182 22.50 -2.46 6.41
N GLU A 183 23.25 -3.03 7.35
CA GLU A 183 24.59 -2.52 7.71
C GLU A 183 25.56 -2.64 6.54
N TYR A 184 25.45 -3.72 5.74
CA TYR A 184 26.30 -3.95 4.56
C TYR A 184 25.73 -3.41 3.25
N SER A 185 24.42 -3.32 3.14
CA SER A 185 23.72 -2.76 1.97
C SER A 185 22.55 -1.88 2.47
N SER A 186 22.84 -0.62 2.73
CA SER A 186 21.86 0.31 3.30
C SER A 186 20.69 0.62 2.37
N ASP A 187 20.78 0.26 1.09
CA ASP A 187 19.79 0.43 0.04
C ASP A 187 19.05 -0.88 -0.34
N ASP A 188 19.23 -1.94 0.44
CA ASP A 188 18.53 -3.21 0.22
C ASP A 188 17.03 -3.05 0.48
N LEU A 189 16.30 -2.76 -0.60
CA LEU A 189 14.83 -2.61 -0.57
C LEU A 189 14.11 -3.86 -0.07
N TYR A 190 14.71 -5.03 -0.26
CA TYR A 190 14.12 -6.27 0.23
C TYR A 190 14.14 -6.33 1.76
N ALA A 191 15.32 -6.12 2.38
CA ALA A 191 15.46 -6.10 3.83
C ALA A 191 14.58 -5.01 4.47
N ILE A 192 14.56 -3.80 3.88
CA ILE A 192 13.70 -2.70 4.34
C ILE A 192 12.22 -3.09 4.31
N SER A 193 11.77 -3.73 3.22
CA SER A 193 10.38 -4.19 3.09
C SER A 193 10.03 -5.27 4.11
N GLN A 194 10.94 -6.24 4.34
CA GLN A 194 10.72 -7.30 5.33
C GLN A 194 10.67 -6.76 6.76
N LEU A 195 11.55 -5.82 7.11
CA LEU A 195 11.52 -5.14 8.41
C LEU A 195 10.21 -4.38 8.62
N LYS A 196 9.77 -3.62 7.60
CA LYS A 196 8.48 -2.93 7.65
C LYS A 196 7.34 -3.90 7.95
N ASP A 197 7.27 -5.02 7.23
CA ASP A 197 6.22 -6.03 7.41
C ASP A 197 6.26 -6.66 8.83
N ILE A 198 7.45 -6.89 9.37
CA ILE A 198 7.61 -7.41 10.74
C ILE A 198 7.14 -6.37 11.74
N PHE A 199 7.55 -5.10 11.60
CA PHE A 199 7.12 -4.04 12.51
C PHE A 199 5.62 -3.78 12.46
N ILE A 200 4.97 -3.91 11.28
CA ILE A 200 3.50 -3.87 11.17
C ILE A 200 2.87 -5.01 11.98
N LYS A 201 3.40 -6.24 11.86
CA LYS A 201 2.87 -7.39 12.62
C LYS A 201 3.09 -7.29 14.13
N LYS A 202 4.14 -6.60 14.54
CA LYS A 202 4.44 -6.32 15.97
C LYS A 202 3.74 -5.05 16.46
N GLU A 203 2.97 -4.37 15.60
CA GLU A 203 2.34 -3.07 15.90
C GLU A 203 3.34 -1.98 16.32
N GLU A 204 4.59 -2.13 15.92
CA GLU A 204 5.65 -1.14 16.12
C GLU A 204 5.55 -0.02 15.06
N TRP A 205 4.48 0.75 15.11
CA TRP A 205 4.08 1.70 14.06
C TRP A 205 5.14 2.75 13.74
N LYS A 206 5.88 3.21 14.74
CA LYS A 206 6.98 4.17 14.56
C LYS A 206 8.09 3.57 13.69
N ASN A 207 8.48 2.32 13.97
CA ASN A 207 9.53 1.62 13.22
C ASN A 207 9.05 1.26 11.83
N ALA A 208 7.82 0.77 11.68
CA ALA A 208 7.19 0.50 10.38
C ALA A 208 7.16 1.75 9.49
N TYR A 209 6.74 2.90 10.04
CA TYR A 209 6.74 4.17 9.33
C TYR A 209 8.16 4.60 8.90
N ARG A 210 9.16 4.40 9.78
CA ARG A 210 10.56 4.72 9.45
C ARG A 210 11.08 3.86 8.29
N MET A 211 10.77 2.56 8.27
CA MET A 211 11.14 1.67 7.17
C MET A 211 10.44 2.04 5.86
N SER A 212 9.16 2.37 5.89
CA SER A 212 8.43 2.83 4.70
C SER A 212 9.02 4.12 4.14
N LYS A 213 9.39 5.08 5.00
CA LYS A 213 10.08 6.31 4.59
C LYS A 213 11.44 6.03 3.95
N LEU A 214 12.22 5.11 4.55
CA LEU A 214 13.52 4.69 4.03
C LEU A 214 13.36 4.03 2.65
N PHE A 215 12.36 3.13 2.51
CA PHE A 215 12.03 2.48 1.25
C PHE A 215 11.80 3.51 0.13
N LEU A 216 10.95 4.52 0.39
CA LEU A 216 10.64 5.57 -0.58
C LEU A 216 11.85 6.44 -0.94
N SER A 217 12.81 6.62 -0.02
CA SER A 217 14.03 7.40 -0.30
C SER A 217 15.03 6.64 -1.17
N GLN A 218 14.98 5.32 -1.18
CA GLN A 218 15.91 4.45 -1.92
C GLN A 218 15.32 3.93 -3.24
N SER A 219 14.00 3.73 -3.29
CA SER A 219 13.33 3.20 -4.47
C SER A 219 13.24 4.26 -5.57
N LYS A 220 13.60 3.86 -6.81
CA LYS A 220 13.49 4.69 -8.02
C LYS A 220 12.26 4.37 -8.87
N ASP A 221 11.54 3.29 -8.54
CA ASP A 221 10.35 2.86 -9.28
C ASP A 221 9.14 3.69 -8.87
N LYS A 222 8.57 4.44 -9.83
CA LYS A 222 7.44 5.35 -9.58
C LYS A 222 6.15 4.62 -9.20
N ASP A 223 5.90 3.45 -9.78
CA ASP A 223 4.67 2.69 -9.53
C ASP A 223 4.73 2.02 -8.15
N ILE A 224 5.88 1.47 -7.79
CA ILE A 224 6.12 0.93 -6.46
C ILE A 224 6.03 2.05 -5.43
N ASN A 225 6.64 3.21 -5.71
CA ASN A 225 6.62 4.36 -4.81
C ASN A 225 5.21 4.91 -4.59
N LYS A 226 4.34 4.90 -5.60
CA LYS A 226 2.93 5.30 -5.46
C LYS A 226 2.18 4.37 -4.49
N LYS A 227 2.38 3.05 -4.62
CA LYS A 227 1.78 2.05 -3.71
C LYS A 227 2.32 2.20 -2.29
N GLU A 228 3.64 2.32 -2.15
CA GLU A 228 4.28 2.49 -0.85
C GLU A 228 3.90 3.81 -0.18
N GLY A 229 3.66 4.87 -0.95
CA GLY A 229 3.14 6.14 -0.44
C GLY A 229 1.78 5.99 0.25
N GLN A 230 0.89 5.15 -0.29
CA GLN A 230 -0.39 4.83 0.35
C GLN A 230 -0.19 4.04 1.65
N VAL A 231 0.73 3.06 1.65
CA VAL A 231 1.09 2.30 2.87
C VAL A 231 1.67 3.24 3.92
N MET A 232 2.60 4.11 3.54
CA MET A 232 3.19 5.09 4.44
C MET A 232 2.15 6.04 5.05
N LEU A 233 1.13 6.41 4.29
CA LEU A 233 0.02 7.24 4.79
C LEU A 233 -0.74 6.50 5.90
N GLY A 234 -1.09 5.22 5.67
CA GLY A 234 -1.71 4.36 6.68
C GLY A 234 -0.83 4.21 7.93
N LEU A 235 0.47 3.94 7.76
CA LEU A 235 1.42 3.81 8.88
C LEU A 235 1.56 5.11 9.67
N LYS A 236 1.50 6.26 9.01
CA LYS A 236 1.50 7.57 9.67
C LYS A 236 0.26 7.76 10.53
N TYR A 237 -0.89 7.29 10.04
CA TYR A 237 -2.14 7.28 10.79
C TYR A 237 -2.06 6.34 12.00
N GLU A 238 -1.64 5.10 11.83
CA GLU A 238 -1.52 4.13 12.93
C GLU A 238 -0.53 4.61 14.00
N PHE A 239 0.58 5.21 13.58
CA PHE A 239 1.50 5.83 14.55
C PHE A 239 0.85 7.00 15.30
N GLY A 240 0.03 7.83 14.63
CA GLY A 240 -0.77 8.87 15.28
C GLY A 240 -1.75 8.30 16.31
N LYS A 241 -2.42 7.19 15.96
CA LYS A 241 -3.34 6.47 16.84
C LYS A 241 -2.62 5.90 18.07
N TYR A 242 -1.47 5.25 17.86
CA TYR A 242 -0.62 4.76 18.95
C TYR A 242 -0.21 5.87 19.92
N LEU A 243 0.19 7.05 19.41
CA LEU A 243 0.51 8.21 20.24
C LEU A 243 -0.70 8.67 21.08
N LEU A 244 -1.92 8.61 20.52
CA LEU A 244 -3.13 9.01 21.22
C LEU A 244 -3.58 8.02 22.29
N GLU A 245 -3.53 6.73 21.96
CA GLU A 245 -4.11 5.66 22.80
C GLU A 245 -3.12 5.12 23.81
N SER A 246 -1.86 4.90 23.42
CA SER A 246 -0.84 4.23 24.25
C SER A 246 0.09 5.21 24.95
N GLU A 247 0.56 6.25 24.25
CA GLU A 247 1.44 7.26 24.85
C GLU A 247 0.67 8.44 25.46
N ASN A 248 -0.64 8.53 25.24
CA ASN A 248 -1.50 9.65 25.66
C ASN A 248 -1.00 11.03 25.17
N ASP A 249 -0.20 11.04 24.10
CA ASP A 249 0.35 12.26 23.51
C ASP A 249 -0.59 12.84 22.45
N THR A 250 -1.57 13.57 22.94
CA THR A 250 -2.59 14.19 22.10
C THR A 250 -2.01 15.21 21.12
N VAL A 251 -0.94 15.92 21.48
CA VAL A 251 -0.37 16.98 20.62
C VAL A 251 0.34 16.38 19.42
N ARG A 252 1.21 15.38 19.65
CA ARG A 252 1.90 14.70 18.55
C ARG A 252 0.94 13.89 17.69
N SER A 253 -0.08 13.25 18.28
CA SER A 253 -1.10 12.50 17.53
C SER A 253 -1.89 13.41 16.58
N MET A 254 -2.41 14.54 17.05
CA MET A 254 -3.11 15.53 16.22
C MET A 254 -2.24 16.02 15.05
N LYS A 255 -0.94 16.29 15.31
CA LYS A 255 0.01 16.64 14.24
C LYS A 255 0.10 15.56 13.17
N ARG A 256 0.11 14.26 13.55
CA ARG A 256 0.14 13.13 12.60
C ARG A 256 -1.15 13.05 11.79
N PHE A 257 -2.32 13.15 12.43
CA PHE A 257 -3.60 13.13 11.72
C PHE A 257 -3.73 14.30 10.73
N ASN A 258 -3.33 15.49 11.11
CA ASN A 258 -3.31 16.65 10.20
C ASN A 258 -2.35 16.44 9.02
N GLN A 259 -1.19 15.81 9.24
CA GLN A 259 -0.27 15.43 8.15
C GLN A 259 -0.87 14.37 7.20
N VAL A 260 -1.69 13.45 7.71
CA VAL A 260 -2.44 12.50 6.87
C VAL A 260 -3.48 13.24 6.04
N LEU A 261 -4.29 14.10 6.68
CA LEU A 261 -5.34 14.86 6.02
C LEU A 261 -4.82 15.90 5.02
N SER A 262 -3.59 16.39 5.19
CA SER A 262 -2.94 17.25 4.18
C SER A 262 -2.57 16.52 2.91
N GLN A 263 -2.32 15.20 2.97
CA GLN A 263 -1.98 14.35 1.84
C GLN A 263 -3.22 13.69 1.21
N ASP A 264 -4.15 13.25 2.04
CA ASP A 264 -5.43 12.71 1.60
C ASP A 264 -6.57 13.31 2.43
N LYS A 265 -7.28 14.25 1.82
CA LYS A 265 -8.43 14.93 2.43
C LYS A 265 -9.65 14.02 2.62
N ASN A 266 -9.64 12.82 2.04
CA ASN A 266 -10.73 11.85 2.15
C ASN A 266 -10.42 10.70 3.12
N PHE A 267 -9.31 10.80 3.86
CA PHE A 267 -8.90 9.75 4.81
C PHE A 267 -9.76 9.80 6.08
N VAL A 268 -10.93 9.17 6.03
CA VAL A 268 -11.94 9.18 7.10
C VAL A 268 -11.39 8.79 8.48
N PRO A 269 -10.56 7.72 8.64
CA PRO A 269 -10.07 7.35 9.97
C PRO A 269 -9.30 8.48 10.67
N ALA A 270 -8.59 9.33 9.92
CA ALA A 270 -7.86 10.44 10.52
C ALA A 270 -8.79 11.53 11.07
N TYR A 271 -9.93 11.80 10.42
CA TYR A 271 -10.95 12.70 10.95
C TYR A 271 -11.56 12.17 12.24
N LEU A 272 -11.89 10.86 12.28
CA LEU A 272 -12.46 10.24 13.47
C LEU A 272 -11.49 10.36 14.65
N SER A 273 -10.23 9.98 14.47
CA SER A 273 -9.23 10.01 15.53
C SER A 273 -8.80 11.45 15.91
N LEU A 274 -8.80 12.38 14.95
CA LEU A 274 -8.52 13.80 15.25
C LEU A 274 -9.62 14.40 16.12
N GLY A 275 -10.88 14.08 15.83
CA GLY A 275 -12.00 14.49 16.68
C GLY A 275 -11.93 13.88 18.07
N ASP A 276 -11.56 12.57 18.18
CA ASP A 276 -11.34 11.94 19.49
C ASP A 276 -10.22 12.64 20.28
N ALA A 277 -9.15 13.06 19.60
CA ALA A 277 -8.08 13.82 20.23
C ALA A 277 -8.55 15.21 20.70
N LEU A 278 -9.46 15.86 19.95
CA LEU A 278 -10.09 17.13 20.36
C LEU A 278 -10.99 16.92 21.58
N ILE A 279 -11.80 15.86 21.60
CA ILE A 279 -12.63 15.48 22.76
C ILE A 279 -11.75 15.28 24.01
N LYS A 280 -10.65 14.52 23.89
CA LYS A 280 -9.68 14.35 25.00
C LYS A 280 -9.13 15.69 25.52
N LYS A 281 -9.05 16.71 24.70
CA LYS A 281 -8.65 18.06 25.06
C LYS A 281 -9.79 18.94 25.61
N GLY A 282 -10.98 18.40 25.76
CA GLY A 282 -12.18 19.16 26.16
C GLY A 282 -12.74 20.08 25.06
N LYS A 283 -12.27 19.94 23.81
CA LYS A 283 -12.67 20.78 22.68
C LYS A 283 -13.81 20.12 21.89
N ILE A 284 -14.93 19.93 22.56
CA ILE A 284 -16.07 19.14 22.03
C ILE A 284 -16.62 19.82 20.75
N ASN A 285 -16.86 21.13 20.78
CA ASN A 285 -17.43 21.85 19.64
C ASN A 285 -16.51 21.80 18.41
N GLU A 286 -15.18 21.95 18.61
CA GLU A 286 -14.22 21.83 17.50
C GLU A 286 -14.23 20.41 16.88
N ALA A 287 -14.48 19.37 17.68
CA ALA A 287 -14.60 18.00 17.18
C ALA A 287 -15.85 17.83 16.31
N PHE A 288 -17.00 18.36 16.74
CA PHE A 288 -18.23 18.32 15.96
C PHE A 288 -18.08 19.07 14.63
N GLU A 289 -17.61 20.31 14.65
CA GLU A 289 -17.35 21.07 13.42
C GLU A 289 -16.40 20.33 12.45
N LEU A 290 -15.36 19.69 12.99
CA LEU A 290 -14.43 18.90 12.19
C LEU A 290 -15.16 17.74 11.51
N TRP A 291 -15.97 16.99 12.27
CA TRP A 291 -16.68 15.82 11.74
C TRP A 291 -17.79 16.21 10.77
N GLU A 292 -18.54 17.28 11.01
CA GLU A 292 -19.56 17.81 10.10
C GLU A 292 -18.92 18.19 8.75
N LYS A 293 -17.82 18.97 8.77
CA LYS A 293 -17.06 19.33 7.56
C LYS A 293 -16.51 18.09 6.84
N ALA A 294 -16.05 17.08 7.59
CA ALA A 294 -15.55 15.83 7.04
C ALA A 294 -16.68 15.00 6.41
N PHE A 295 -17.87 14.95 7.03
CA PHE A 295 -19.03 14.28 6.48
C PHE A 295 -19.50 14.92 5.17
N LEU A 296 -19.62 16.26 5.14
CA LEU A 296 -19.99 17.02 3.93
C LEU A 296 -19.02 16.73 2.76
N ARG A 297 -17.73 16.52 3.08
CA ARG A 297 -16.71 16.19 2.07
C ARG A 297 -16.76 14.74 1.60
N THR A 298 -16.94 13.79 2.52
CA THR A 298 -16.71 12.36 2.24
C THR A 298 -18.00 11.57 2.11
N SER A 299 -19.12 12.11 2.60
CA SER A 299 -20.42 11.43 2.74
C SER A 299 -20.32 10.07 3.45
N ASN A 300 -19.30 9.88 4.32
CA ASN A 300 -19.05 8.61 4.97
C ASN A 300 -19.84 8.48 6.26
N LEU A 301 -20.71 7.46 6.30
CA LEU A 301 -21.61 7.21 7.43
C LEU A 301 -20.90 6.96 8.76
N ALA A 302 -19.67 6.47 8.77
CA ALA A 302 -18.90 6.27 10.00
C ALA A 302 -18.72 7.57 10.78
N ILE A 303 -18.64 8.72 10.07
CA ILE A 303 -18.54 10.04 10.68
C ILE A 303 -19.88 10.42 11.33
N ALA A 304 -21.00 10.23 10.64
CA ALA A 304 -22.33 10.51 11.18
C ALA A 304 -22.63 9.67 12.44
N ILE A 305 -22.31 8.37 12.39
CA ILE A 305 -22.40 7.46 13.55
C ILE A 305 -21.55 7.97 14.71
N LYS A 306 -20.33 8.46 14.41
CA LYS A 306 -19.43 8.99 15.44
C LYS A 306 -19.99 10.26 16.07
N ILE A 307 -20.54 11.18 15.28
CA ILE A 307 -21.21 12.39 15.78
C ILE A 307 -22.38 11.99 16.69
N GLU A 308 -23.22 11.04 16.24
CA GLU A 308 -24.37 10.55 17.01
C GLU A 308 -23.93 9.96 18.36
N ASP A 309 -22.95 9.03 18.34
CA ASP A 309 -22.48 8.38 19.57
C ASP A 309 -21.87 9.37 20.57
N VAL A 310 -21.10 10.35 20.09
CA VAL A 310 -20.49 11.35 20.96
C VAL A 310 -21.55 12.34 21.47
N SER A 311 -22.48 12.78 20.63
CA SER A 311 -23.58 13.68 21.04
C SER A 311 -24.41 13.08 22.16
N ILE A 312 -24.73 11.79 22.05
CA ILE A 312 -25.49 11.09 23.09
C ILE A 312 -24.66 10.91 24.37
N LYS A 313 -23.38 10.50 24.25
CA LYS A 313 -22.47 10.31 25.40
C LYS A 313 -22.18 11.59 26.16
N THR A 314 -22.12 12.71 25.46
CA THR A 314 -21.90 14.04 26.06
C THR A 314 -23.19 14.71 26.51
N ASN A 315 -24.34 14.05 26.37
CA ASN A 315 -25.68 14.56 26.67
C ASN A 315 -26.03 15.83 25.89
N HIS A 316 -25.58 15.90 24.64
CA HIS A 316 -25.87 17.01 23.70
C HIS A 316 -26.44 16.48 22.37
N PRO A 317 -27.60 15.75 22.43
CA PRO A 317 -28.22 15.19 21.23
C PRO A 317 -28.70 16.26 20.24
N GLU A 318 -28.93 17.51 20.71
CA GLU A 318 -29.32 18.64 19.89
C GLU A 318 -28.30 18.90 18.75
N ASN A 319 -27.02 18.63 18.94
CA ASN A 319 -26.01 18.86 17.91
C ASN A 319 -26.21 17.95 16.69
N ILE A 320 -26.43 16.66 16.90
CA ILE A 320 -26.64 15.72 15.79
C ILE A 320 -28.05 15.89 15.18
N ILE A 321 -29.07 16.25 15.97
CA ILE A 321 -30.40 16.56 15.45
C ILE A 321 -30.31 17.75 14.49
N ARG A 322 -29.71 18.86 14.94
CA ARG A 322 -29.48 20.07 14.10
C ARG A 322 -28.71 19.69 12.82
N PHE A 323 -27.62 18.95 12.95
CA PHE A 323 -26.83 18.51 11.81
C PHE A 323 -27.65 17.76 10.77
N TYR A 324 -28.48 16.78 11.18
CA TYR A 324 -29.33 16.09 10.24
C TYR A 324 -30.43 16.99 9.64
N GLN A 325 -30.98 17.91 10.42
CA GLN A 325 -31.97 18.88 9.93
C GLN A 325 -31.36 19.80 8.85
N GLU A 326 -30.13 20.31 9.06
CA GLU A 326 -29.39 21.09 8.07
C GLU A 326 -29.13 20.28 6.80
N LEU A 327 -28.69 19.01 6.93
CA LEU A 327 -28.49 18.11 5.79
C LEU A 327 -29.78 17.87 5.00
N ILE A 328 -30.92 17.72 5.67
CA ILE A 328 -32.23 17.56 5.05
C ILE A 328 -32.66 18.82 4.34
N TYR A 329 -32.40 19.98 4.93
CA TYR A 329 -32.71 21.28 4.34
C TYR A 329 -31.92 21.56 3.07
N ASP A 330 -30.61 21.29 3.11
CA ASP A 330 -29.70 21.51 1.97
C ASP A 330 -29.88 20.47 0.85
N ASN A 331 -30.36 19.27 1.19
CA ASN A 331 -30.52 18.15 0.24
C ASN A 331 -31.87 17.44 0.43
N PRO A 332 -32.98 18.11 0.09
CA PRO A 332 -34.34 17.61 0.37
C PRO A 332 -34.68 16.33 -0.40
N GLU A 333 -33.98 16.02 -1.50
CA GLU A 333 -34.13 14.81 -2.29
C GLU A 333 -33.46 13.59 -1.63
N ARG A 334 -32.51 13.81 -0.72
CA ARG A 334 -31.77 12.73 -0.03
C ARG A 334 -32.56 12.21 1.15
N TRP A 335 -33.44 11.26 0.89
CA TRP A 335 -34.28 10.61 1.90
C TRP A 335 -33.49 9.88 2.99
N GLU A 336 -32.24 9.48 2.72
CA GLU A 336 -31.37 8.80 3.67
C GLU A 336 -31.17 9.61 4.96
N TYR A 337 -31.10 10.94 4.84
CA TYR A 337 -30.92 11.80 6.02
C TYR A 337 -32.16 11.81 6.91
N ARG A 338 -33.38 11.74 6.32
CA ARG A 338 -34.63 11.57 7.08
C ARG A 338 -34.67 10.23 7.79
N LEU A 339 -34.15 9.17 7.14
CA LEU A 339 -34.07 7.85 7.77
C LEU A 339 -33.12 7.86 8.98
N PHE A 340 -31.95 8.50 8.86
CA PHE A 340 -31.01 8.61 9.98
C PHE A 340 -31.59 9.43 11.12
N LEU A 341 -32.20 10.57 10.83
CA LEU A 341 -32.86 11.40 11.86
C LEU A 341 -34.01 10.66 12.52
N GLY A 342 -34.84 9.95 11.76
CA GLY A 342 -35.93 9.14 12.31
C GLY A 342 -35.44 8.03 13.23
N LYS A 343 -34.36 7.31 12.84
CA LYS A 343 -33.71 6.32 13.71
C LYS A 343 -33.13 6.93 14.98
N LEU A 344 -32.53 8.12 14.88
CA LEU A 344 -32.03 8.88 16.03
C LEU A 344 -33.17 9.24 16.97
N TYR A 345 -34.28 9.77 16.45
CA TYR A 345 -35.45 10.11 17.26
C TYR A 345 -36.04 8.88 17.99
N ILE A 346 -36.09 7.70 17.33
CA ILE A 346 -36.50 6.45 18.00
C ILE A 346 -35.56 6.13 19.16
N ARG A 347 -34.24 6.28 18.97
CA ARG A 347 -33.22 6.02 19.99
C ARG A 347 -33.30 7.00 21.16
N LEU A 348 -33.70 8.25 20.91
CA LEU A 348 -33.92 9.28 21.91
C LEU A 348 -35.32 9.27 22.52
N GLU A 349 -36.15 8.28 22.16
CA GLU A 349 -37.56 8.15 22.58
C GLU A 349 -38.47 9.31 22.15
N MET A 350 -38.03 10.08 21.17
CA MET A 350 -38.80 11.14 20.50
C MET A 350 -39.69 10.52 19.42
N ILE A 351 -40.70 9.75 19.85
CA ILE A 351 -41.44 8.83 18.95
C ILE A 351 -42.31 9.61 17.96
N ASP A 352 -42.90 10.71 18.36
CA ASP A 352 -43.78 11.50 17.50
C ASP A 352 -42.95 12.18 16.38
N ASP A 353 -41.81 12.75 16.72
CA ASP A 353 -40.88 13.35 15.75
C ASP A 353 -40.35 12.29 14.79
N ALA A 354 -40.09 11.07 15.29
CA ALA A 354 -39.67 9.93 14.47
C ALA A 354 -40.74 9.57 13.42
N ILE A 355 -41.99 9.47 13.84
CA ILE A 355 -43.11 9.16 12.92
C ILE A 355 -43.24 10.27 11.87
N GLU A 356 -43.19 11.53 12.29
CA GLU A 356 -43.29 12.67 11.39
C GLU A 356 -42.23 12.62 10.31
N ILE A 357 -40.93 12.61 10.70
CA ILE A 357 -39.82 12.67 9.75
C ILE A 357 -39.75 11.44 8.84
N LEU A 358 -40.05 10.25 9.36
CA LEU A 358 -40.10 9.01 8.57
C LEU A 358 -41.23 8.99 7.56
N SER A 359 -42.38 9.64 7.89
CA SER A 359 -43.54 9.75 6.98
C SER A 359 -43.24 10.59 5.72
N LEU A 360 -42.24 11.48 5.78
CA LEU A 360 -41.77 12.30 4.65
C LEU A 360 -40.90 11.50 3.66
N ILE A 361 -40.57 10.25 3.96
CA ILE A 361 -39.81 9.39 3.06
C ILE A 361 -40.78 8.77 2.05
N PRO A 362 -40.57 8.95 0.72
CA PRO A 362 -41.47 8.40 -0.29
C PRO A 362 -41.52 6.88 -0.23
N ALA A 363 -42.75 6.34 -0.16
CA ALA A 363 -42.98 4.89 0.02
C ALA A 363 -42.46 4.03 -1.16
N ASN A 364 -42.30 4.61 -2.34
CA ASN A 364 -41.80 3.92 -3.54
C ASN A 364 -40.29 3.72 -3.55
N ILE A 365 -39.55 4.42 -2.68
CA ILE A 365 -38.06 4.31 -2.62
C ILE A 365 -37.68 3.03 -1.90
N PHE A 366 -38.39 2.67 -0.85
CA PHE A 366 -38.14 1.42 -0.13
C PHE A 366 -38.89 0.25 -0.75
N LYS A 367 -38.24 -0.48 -1.62
CA LYS A 367 -38.63 -1.83 -1.93
C LYS A 367 -38.46 -2.76 -0.71
N ASP A 368 -37.62 -2.34 0.23
CA ASP A 368 -37.33 -3.05 1.46
C ASP A 368 -38.28 -2.64 2.58
N ASN A 369 -38.65 -3.64 3.35
CA ASN A 369 -39.58 -3.50 4.45
C ASN A 369 -39.00 -2.77 5.68
N ALA A 370 -37.79 -2.28 5.61
CA ALA A 370 -37.08 -1.62 6.72
C ALA A 370 -37.82 -0.41 7.28
N LEU A 371 -38.44 0.42 6.43
CA LEU A 371 -39.24 1.57 6.87
C LEU A 371 -40.49 1.13 7.67
N ASN A 372 -41.14 0.06 7.22
CA ASN A 372 -42.29 -0.52 7.96
C ASN A 372 -41.86 -1.06 9.32
N LEU A 373 -40.64 -1.62 9.46
CA LEU A 373 -40.10 -2.03 10.77
C LEU A 373 -39.93 -0.85 11.71
N LEU A 374 -39.39 0.27 11.22
CA LEU A 374 -39.23 1.49 12.02
C LEU A 374 -40.59 2.06 12.46
N PHE A 375 -41.57 2.11 11.57
CA PHE A 375 -42.94 2.51 11.95
C PHE A 375 -43.55 1.52 12.96
N ALA A 376 -43.35 0.22 12.77
CA ALA A 376 -43.82 -0.76 13.72
C ALA A 376 -43.24 -0.56 15.11
N GLU A 377 -41.93 -0.29 15.19
CA GLU A 377 -41.23 0.02 16.45
C GLU A 377 -41.78 1.33 17.09
N CYS A 378 -41.98 2.38 16.30
CA CYS A 378 -42.54 3.64 16.77
C CYS A 378 -43.93 3.42 17.35
N TYR A 379 -44.84 2.75 16.62
CA TYR A 379 -46.22 2.47 17.10
C TYR A 379 -46.24 1.55 18.32
N PHE A 380 -45.33 0.56 18.38
CA PHE A 380 -45.18 -0.29 19.55
C PHE A 380 -44.77 0.51 20.79
N LYS A 381 -43.77 1.34 20.68
CA LYS A 381 -43.31 2.22 21.79
C LYS A 381 -44.43 3.22 22.23
N ARG A 382 -45.28 3.62 21.31
CA ARG A 382 -46.42 4.51 21.57
C ARG A 382 -47.65 3.79 22.16
N GLY A 383 -47.59 2.47 22.35
CA GLY A 383 -48.72 1.64 22.82
C GLY A 383 -49.80 1.39 21.79
N LYS A 384 -49.61 1.77 20.53
CA LYS A 384 -50.53 1.51 19.42
C LYS A 384 -50.28 0.16 18.79
N TYR A 385 -50.58 -0.90 19.53
CA TYR A 385 -50.21 -2.29 19.17
C TYR A 385 -50.86 -2.76 17.87
N ASN A 386 -52.11 -2.32 17.54
CA ASN A 386 -52.75 -2.65 16.28
C ASN A 386 -51.97 -2.10 15.07
N ASP A 387 -51.57 -0.80 15.13
CA ASP A 387 -50.80 -0.15 14.07
C ASP A 387 -49.40 -0.76 13.96
N ALA A 388 -48.79 -1.09 15.09
CA ALA A 388 -47.53 -1.82 15.13
C ALA A 388 -47.65 -3.19 14.44
N SER A 389 -48.68 -3.97 14.75
CA SER A 389 -48.97 -5.29 14.14
C SER A 389 -49.12 -5.17 12.62
N VAL A 390 -49.88 -4.18 12.15
CA VAL A 390 -50.05 -3.95 10.70
C VAL A 390 -48.72 -3.66 10.00
N ASN A 391 -47.87 -2.80 10.61
CA ASN A 391 -46.58 -2.47 10.02
C ASN A 391 -45.57 -3.64 10.12
N PHE A 392 -45.57 -4.43 11.18
CA PHE A 392 -44.79 -5.66 11.24
C PHE A 392 -45.22 -6.67 10.14
N ARG A 393 -46.55 -6.86 9.91
CA ARG A 393 -47.02 -7.71 8.81
C ARG A 393 -46.59 -7.20 7.45
N LYS A 394 -46.62 -5.85 7.19
CA LYS A 394 -46.13 -5.25 5.96
C LYS A 394 -44.64 -5.50 5.81
N ALA A 395 -43.86 -5.32 6.89
CA ALA A 395 -42.41 -5.54 6.90
C ALA A 395 -42.06 -7.01 6.59
N LEU A 396 -42.77 -7.95 7.19
CA LEU A 396 -42.50 -9.38 7.02
C LEU A 396 -43.15 -9.97 5.75
N LYS A 397 -43.94 -9.19 4.98
CA LYS A 397 -44.74 -9.68 3.84
C LYS A 397 -45.44 -11.01 4.12
N SER A 398 -45.90 -11.20 5.33
CA SER A 398 -46.71 -12.29 5.89
C SER A 398 -46.62 -13.67 5.23
N SER A 399 -45.42 -14.14 4.92
CA SER A 399 -45.20 -15.52 4.48
C SER A 399 -44.23 -16.22 5.41
N TYR A 400 -44.73 -16.95 6.40
CA TYR A 400 -43.94 -17.94 7.12
C TYR A 400 -43.85 -19.21 6.28
N PRO A 401 -42.72 -19.90 6.27
CA PRO A 401 -41.56 -19.76 7.14
C PRO A 401 -40.41 -18.93 6.54
N VAL A 402 -39.63 -18.30 7.40
CA VAL A 402 -38.34 -17.67 7.05
C VAL A 402 -37.40 -18.76 6.54
N LYS A 403 -37.03 -18.71 5.27
CA LYS A 403 -36.02 -19.61 4.69
C LYS A 403 -34.65 -19.03 4.87
N LEU A 404 -33.78 -19.79 5.51
CA LEU A 404 -32.35 -19.41 5.61
C LEU A 404 -31.60 -19.91 4.38
N PRO A 405 -30.73 -19.10 3.79
CA PRO A 405 -29.94 -19.52 2.64
C PRO A 405 -28.84 -20.51 3.03
N PHE A 406 -28.61 -21.48 2.16
CA PHE A 406 -27.42 -22.31 2.16
C PHE A 406 -26.31 -21.57 1.43
N VAL A 407 -25.12 -21.53 2.01
CA VAL A 407 -23.95 -20.86 1.43
C VAL A 407 -22.84 -21.88 1.22
N CYS A 408 -22.29 -21.89 0.02
CA CYS A 408 -21.17 -22.75 -0.31
C CYS A 408 -19.89 -22.26 0.40
N SER A 409 -19.28 -23.12 1.23
CA SER A 409 -18.04 -22.80 1.98
C SER A 409 -16.82 -22.60 1.08
N ASN A 410 -16.88 -23.04 -0.21
CA ASN A 410 -15.76 -22.93 -1.13
C ASN A 410 -15.83 -21.70 -2.04
N CYS A 411 -17.01 -21.30 -2.55
CA CYS A 411 -17.13 -20.20 -3.53
C CYS A 411 -18.17 -19.15 -3.14
N SER A 412 -18.74 -19.25 -1.94
CA SER A 412 -19.76 -18.33 -1.38
C SER A 412 -21.06 -18.24 -2.22
N HIS A 413 -21.28 -19.14 -3.17
CA HIS A 413 -22.54 -19.21 -3.90
C HIS A 413 -23.69 -19.48 -2.94
N THR A 414 -24.80 -18.72 -3.05
CA THR A 414 -25.97 -18.83 -2.20
C THR A 414 -27.10 -19.53 -2.91
N SER A 415 -27.87 -20.38 -2.19
CA SER A 415 -29.07 -21.07 -2.69
C SER A 415 -30.05 -21.24 -1.55
N TYR A 416 -31.34 -21.11 -1.84
CA TYR A 416 -32.40 -21.42 -0.86
C TYR A 416 -32.81 -22.88 -0.87
N ASN A 417 -32.29 -23.65 -1.84
CA ASN A 417 -32.48 -25.09 -1.89
C ASN A 417 -31.16 -25.79 -1.59
N TYR A 418 -31.21 -26.78 -0.70
CA TYR A 418 -30.03 -27.61 -0.44
C TYR A 418 -29.67 -28.44 -1.66
N SER A 419 -28.39 -28.50 -1.96
CA SER A 419 -27.85 -29.39 -2.97
C SER A 419 -26.58 -30.06 -2.44
N SER A 420 -26.37 -31.33 -2.75
CA SER A 420 -25.17 -32.09 -2.40
C SER A 420 -23.94 -31.61 -3.16
N ILE A 421 -24.15 -30.98 -4.33
CA ILE A 421 -23.08 -30.40 -5.18
C ILE A 421 -23.36 -28.93 -5.41
N CYS A 422 -22.37 -28.08 -5.30
CA CYS A 422 -22.51 -26.67 -5.62
C CYS A 422 -22.54 -26.46 -7.14
N PRO A 423 -23.60 -25.84 -7.70
CA PRO A 423 -23.71 -25.65 -9.15
C PRO A 423 -22.68 -24.63 -9.71
N SER A 424 -22.09 -23.80 -8.85
CA SER A 424 -21.09 -22.78 -9.25
C SER A 424 -19.66 -23.31 -9.28
N CYS A 425 -19.26 -24.13 -8.30
CA CYS A 425 -17.88 -24.63 -8.21
C CYS A 425 -17.76 -26.16 -8.32
N ASN A 426 -18.87 -26.86 -8.52
CA ASN A 426 -18.97 -28.32 -8.68
C ASN A 426 -18.34 -29.15 -7.53
N LYS A 427 -18.17 -28.55 -6.33
CA LYS A 427 -17.69 -29.29 -5.16
C LYS A 427 -18.85 -29.84 -4.34
N TRP A 428 -18.62 -31.05 -3.83
CA TRP A 428 -19.58 -31.79 -3.02
C TRP A 428 -19.53 -31.34 -1.56
N ASN A 429 -20.69 -31.43 -0.85
CA ASN A 429 -20.82 -31.22 0.58
C ASN A 429 -20.27 -29.87 1.08
N THR A 430 -20.52 -28.80 0.30
CA THR A 430 -20.00 -27.46 0.59
C THR A 430 -21.07 -26.49 1.09
N TYR A 431 -22.34 -26.88 1.08
CA TYR A 431 -23.44 -26.03 1.54
C TYR A 431 -23.65 -26.12 3.05
N ASN A 432 -23.60 -24.96 3.71
CA ASN A 432 -23.95 -24.78 5.11
C ASN A 432 -24.87 -23.59 5.28
N ILE A 433 -25.72 -23.61 6.32
CA ILE A 433 -26.50 -22.44 6.71
C ILE A 433 -25.58 -21.49 7.45
N LYS A 434 -25.45 -20.25 6.97
CA LYS A 434 -24.73 -19.20 7.69
C LYS A 434 -25.63 -18.58 8.76
N THR A 435 -25.11 -18.44 9.96
CA THR A 435 -25.77 -17.78 11.10
C THR A 435 -25.84 -16.25 10.92
N ALA A 436 -26.74 -15.60 11.62
CA ALA A 436 -27.29 -14.26 11.41
C ALA A 436 -26.31 -13.09 11.14
N GLY A 437 -25.04 -13.17 11.55
CA GLY A 437 -24.06 -12.09 11.30
C GLY A 437 -23.70 -11.89 9.82
N THR A 438 -23.97 -12.86 8.96
CA THR A 438 -23.64 -12.82 7.52
C THR A 438 -24.84 -12.65 6.59
N LEU A 439 -26.06 -12.67 7.13
CA LEU A 439 -27.27 -12.47 6.35
C LEU A 439 -27.41 -11.03 5.83
N TYR A 440 -26.90 -10.06 6.58
CA TYR A 440 -26.96 -8.65 6.19
C TYR A 440 -25.93 -8.29 5.09
N GLU A 441 -24.78 -8.95 5.06
CA GLU A 441 -23.76 -8.69 4.03
C GLU A 441 -24.09 -9.35 2.68
N THR A 442 -24.79 -10.48 2.69
CA THR A 442 -25.19 -11.17 1.47
C THR A 442 -26.46 -10.59 0.86
N ALA A 443 -27.40 -10.10 1.68
CA ALA A 443 -28.62 -9.43 1.20
C ALA A 443 -28.34 -8.10 0.47
N ALA A 444 -27.23 -7.43 0.81
CA ALA A 444 -26.80 -6.21 0.12
C ALA A 444 -26.13 -6.46 -1.24
N LYS A 445 -25.79 -7.71 -1.57
CA LYS A 445 -25.09 -8.09 -2.81
C LYS A 445 -25.93 -8.92 -3.77
N ASP A 446 -27.03 -9.50 -3.31
CA ASP A 446 -27.89 -10.30 -4.15
C ASP A 446 -29.03 -9.46 -4.70
N ASP A 447 -29.12 -9.45 -6.03
CA ASP A 447 -30.17 -8.79 -6.80
C ASP A 447 -31.57 -8.90 -6.21
N GLU A 448 -32.39 -7.85 -6.40
CA GLU A 448 -33.79 -7.66 -6.00
C GLU A 448 -34.73 -8.90 -6.17
N LYS A 449 -34.34 -9.86 -7.00
CA LYS A 449 -35.08 -11.13 -7.19
C LYS A 449 -34.93 -12.10 -6.01
N ASN A 450 -33.84 -12.05 -5.26
CA ASN A 450 -33.59 -13.04 -4.19
C ASN A 450 -34.24 -12.65 -2.87
N ILE A 451 -34.41 -11.37 -2.56
CA ILE A 451 -35.04 -10.90 -1.33
C ILE A 451 -36.52 -11.30 -1.29
N SER A 452 -37.19 -11.29 -2.43
CA SER A 452 -38.58 -11.75 -2.53
C SER A 452 -38.74 -13.26 -2.31
N SER A 453 -37.68 -14.04 -2.44
CA SER A 453 -37.64 -15.50 -2.20
C SER A 453 -37.26 -15.87 -0.77
N ILE A 454 -36.60 -14.96 0.01
CA ILE A 454 -36.27 -15.17 1.42
C ILE A 454 -37.55 -15.15 2.30
N LEU A 455 -38.51 -14.35 1.88
CA LEU A 455 -39.78 -14.11 2.62
C LEU A 455 -40.93 -14.96 2.12
N ARG A 456 -40.73 -15.86 1.20
CA ARG A 456 -41.63 -16.92 0.78
C ARG A 456 -41.23 -18.25 1.47
#